data_245bac07bffeee180f68274c959db084
#
_entry.id   245bac07bffeee180f68274c959db084
#
_cell.length_a   1.000
_cell.length_b   1.000
_cell.length_c   1.000
_cell.angle_alpha   90.00
_cell.angle_beta   90.00
_cell.angle_gamma   90.00
#
_symmetry.space_group_name_H-M   'P 1'
#
loop_
_entity.id
_entity.type
_entity.pdbx_description
1 polymer ?
#
loop_
_entity_poly.entity_id
_entity_poly.type
_entity_poly.pdbx_seq_one_letter_code
_entity_poly.pdbx_strand_id
1 'polypeptide(L)'
;RLIERFETLGTVALYAGYIIFAVLVIGTFGKNISTVFANHDTSFIGGSVSAGKALWSGVLYCAYNLVVMPATFFTIERQTRRVESVVSGIIGGVLATIPWFLTYFAVMCFYPNPDVLGASVPWLAMMQGTAGPVVIAIFGIVMGWTLIETSTGIIHAALERVNNGLKEAHKPPMTGKQQAILTIIVLVGSMVLS
;
A
#
# COMPACT_ATOMS: atom_id res chain seq x y z
N ARG A 1 -12.17 15.82 -7.69
CA ARG A 1 -12.50 16.48 -6.39
C ARG A 1 -13.23 15.55 -5.41
N LEU A 2 -14.25 14.78 -5.85
CA LEU A 2 -14.96 13.86 -4.96
C LEU A 2 -14.05 12.67 -4.58
N ILE A 3 -13.48 12.02 -5.58
CA ILE A 3 -12.54 10.90 -5.42
C ILE A 3 -11.39 11.30 -4.48
N GLU A 4 -10.74 12.43 -4.70
CA GLU A 4 -9.64 12.94 -3.89
C GLU A 4 -10.02 13.14 -2.41
N ARG A 5 -11.25 13.62 -2.14
CA ARG A 5 -11.72 13.77 -0.75
C ARG A 5 -11.92 12.42 -0.09
N PHE A 6 -12.47 11.46 -0.83
CA PHE A 6 -12.63 10.10 -0.34
C PHE A 6 -11.27 9.44 -0.08
N GLU A 7 -10.32 9.57 -1.01
CA GLU A 7 -8.94 9.09 -0.86
C GLU A 7 -8.25 9.71 0.36
N THR A 8 -8.38 11.02 0.55
CA THR A 8 -7.79 11.69 1.72
C THR A 8 -8.38 11.17 3.02
N LEU A 9 -9.70 10.99 3.09
CA LEU A 9 -10.37 10.51 4.31
C LEU A 9 -9.95 9.07 4.64
N GLY A 10 -9.93 8.18 3.65
CA GLY A 10 -9.49 6.80 3.80
C GLY A 10 -8.04 6.71 4.23
N THR A 11 -7.17 7.49 3.60
CA THR A 11 -5.75 7.58 3.96
C THR A 11 -5.55 8.03 5.40
N VAL A 12 -6.23 9.09 5.84
CA VAL A 12 -6.13 9.58 7.24
C VAL A 12 -6.61 8.53 8.23
N ALA A 13 -7.74 7.87 7.95
CA ALA A 13 -8.27 6.81 8.81
C ALA A 13 -7.31 5.61 8.88
N LEU A 14 -6.73 5.21 7.75
CA LEU A 14 -5.77 4.12 7.68
C LEU A 14 -4.49 4.43 8.47
N TYR A 15 -3.91 5.61 8.28
CA TYR A 15 -2.72 6.04 9.03
C TYR A 15 -2.99 6.10 10.53
N ALA A 16 -4.12 6.64 10.94
CA ALA A 16 -4.50 6.65 12.35
C ALA A 16 -4.59 5.22 12.90
N GLY A 17 -5.25 4.30 12.18
CA GLY A 17 -5.34 2.90 12.55
C GLY A 17 -3.97 2.22 12.64
N TYR A 18 -3.10 2.41 11.66
CA TYR A 18 -1.74 1.86 11.67
C TYR A 18 -0.91 2.39 12.83
N ILE A 19 -0.93 3.70 13.07
CA ILE A 19 -0.14 4.32 14.15
C ILE A 19 -0.62 3.80 15.51
N ILE A 20 -1.92 3.83 15.77
CA ILE A 20 -2.49 3.39 17.05
C ILE A 20 -2.14 1.91 17.29
N PHE A 21 -2.37 1.04 16.31
CA PHE A 21 -2.10 -0.37 16.46
C PHE A 21 -0.60 -0.67 16.59
N ALA A 22 0.24 -0.04 15.77
CA ALA A 22 1.68 -0.22 15.84
C ALA A 22 2.25 0.23 17.20
N VAL A 23 1.78 1.35 17.74
CA VAL A 23 2.18 1.82 19.08
C VAL A 23 1.78 0.81 20.16
N LEU A 24 0.56 0.28 20.08
CA LEU A 24 0.10 -0.74 21.04
C LEU A 24 0.92 -2.03 20.95
N VAL A 25 1.16 -2.54 19.74
CA VAL A 25 1.91 -3.78 19.52
C VAL A 25 3.37 -3.60 19.92
N ILE A 26 4.03 -2.55 19.46
CA ILE A 26 5.43 -2.28 19.78
C ILE A 26 5.59 -2.01 21.29
N GLY A 27 4.65 -1.29 21.91
CA GLY A 27 4.66 -1.05 23.35
C GLY A 27 4.52 -2.34 24.17
N THR A 28 3.75 -3.30 23.70
CA THR A 28 3.49 -4.56 24.42
C THR A 28 4.55 -5.63 24.13
N PHE A 29 4.95 -5.77 22.87
CA PHE A 29 5.81 -6.87 22.40
C PHE A 29 7.18 -6.40 21.89
N GLY A 30 7.51 -5.13 22.00
CA GLY A 30 8.74 -4.55 21.43
C GLY A 30 10.05 -5.14 21.97
N LYS A 31 10.03 -5.77 23.14
CA LYS A 31 11.19 -6.50 23.67
C LYS A 31 11.66 -7.62 22.74
N ASN A 32 10.73 -8.23 21.99
CA ASN A 32 11.08 -9.28 21.03
C ASN A 32 11.94 -8.74 19.88
N ILE A 33 11.69 -7.51 19.44
CA ILE A 33 12.46 -6.87 18.36
C ILE A 33 13.96 -6.81 18.75
N SER A 34 14.25 -6.32 19.95
CA SER A 34 15.65 -6.21 20.41
C SER A 34 16.33 -7.59 20.50
N THR A 35 15.60 -8.61 20.92
CA THR A 35 16.11 -9.99 20.99
C THR A 35 16.40 -10.56 19.61
N VAL A 36 15.49 -10.38 18.65
CA VAL A 36 15.64 -10.83 17.26
C VAL A 36 16.86 -10.18 16.61
N PHE A 37 17.02 -8.87 16.77
CA PHE A 37 18.16 -8.15 16.19
C PHE A 37 19.49 -8.49 16.89
N ALA A 38 19.51 -8.59 18.22
CA ALA A 38 20.72 -8.94 18.97
C ALA A 38 21.23 -10.35 18.63
N ASN A 39 20.32 -11.29 18.40
CA ASN A 39 20.65 -12.68 18.08
C ASN A 39 20.81 -12.93 16.57
N HIS A 40 20.60 -11.93 15.72
CA HIS A 40 20.55 -12.11 14.27
C HIS A 40 19.64 -13.29 13.85
N ASP A 41 18.48 -13.40 14.50
CA ASP A 41 17.59 -14.54 14.35
C ASP A 41 17.01 -14.60 12.94
N THR A 42 17.35 -15.64 12.20
CA THR A 42 16.87 -15.95 10.86
C THR A 42 16.09 -17.27 10.80
N SER A 43 15.60 -17.75 11.96
CA SER A 43 14.97 -19.07 12.09
C SER A 43 13.77 -19.28 11.19
N PHE A 44 12.95 -18.25 10.96
CA PHE A 44 11.79 -18.34 10.05
C PHE A 44 12.20 -18.61 8.59
N ILE A 45 13.34 -18.09 8.15
CA ILE A 45 13.82 -18.23 6.76
C ILE A 45 14.56 -19.57 6.56
N GLY A 46 14.89 -20.26 7.66
CA GLY A 46 15.57 -21.57 7.63
C GLY A 46 17.03 -21.53 7.20
N GLY A 47 17.67 -20.37 7.25
CA GLY A 47 19.09 -20.21 6.91
C GLY A 47 19.52 -18.77 6.64
N SER A 48 20.79 -18.59 6.27
CA SER A 48 21.33 -17.27 5.92
C SER A 48 20.80 -16.81 4.56
N VAL A 49 20.19 -15.62 4.53
CA VAL A 49 19.84 -14.97 3.26
C VAL A 49 21.09 -14.26 2.73
N SER A 50 21.45 -14.56 1.47
CA SER A 50 22.55 -13.83 0.84
C SER A 50 22.17 -12.36 0.63
N ALA A 51 23.12 -11.45 0.83
CA ALA A 51 22.92 -10.02 0.58
C ALA A 51 22.35 -9.74 -0.82
N GLY A 52 22.75 -10.53 -1.83
CA GLY A 52 22.23 -10.40 -3.18
C GLY A 52 20.72 -10.70 -3.28
N LYS A 53 20.23 -11.73 -2.58
CA LYS A 53 18.78 -12.03 -2.53
C LYS A 53 18.02 -10.92 -1.82
N ALA A 54 18.54 -10.39 -0.71
CA ALA A 54 17.92 -9.30 0.02
C ALA A 54 17.83 -8.02 -0.83
N LEU A 55 18.91 -7.65 -1.51
CA LEU A 55 18.92 -6.52 -2.45
C LEU A 55 17.93 -6.71 -3.60
N TRP A 56 17.90 -7.91 -4.20
CA TRP A 56 16.96 -8.20 -5.28
C TRP A 56 15.51 -8.10 -4.83
N SER A 57 15.17 -8.60 -3.63
CA SER A 57 13.84 -8.44 -3.06
C SER A 57 13.48 -6.96 -2.87
N GLY A 58 14.43 -6.14 -2.43
CA GLY A 58 14.25 -4.68 -2.33
C GLY A 58 13.98 -4.02 -3.69
N VAL A 59 14.73 -4.42 -4.73
CA VAL A 59 14.52 -3.92 -6.11
C VAL A 59 13.13 -4.33 -6.62
N LEU A 60 12.71 -5.57 -6.41
CA LEU A 60 11.38 -6.04 -6.80
C LEU A 60 10.27 -5.27 -6.07
N TYR A 61 10.44 -5.01 -4.78
CA TYR A 61 9.50 -4.21 -4.00
C TYR A 61 9.39 -2.78 -4.55
N CYS A 62 10.52 -2.12 -4.84
CA CYS A 62 10.51 -0.80 -5.47
C CYS A 62 9.84 -0.83 -6.85
N ALA A 63 10.15 -1.82 -7.68
CA ALA A 63 9.55 -1.97 -9.01
C ALA A 63 8.02 -2.15 -8.93
N TYR A 64 7.55 -2.95 -7.98
CA TYR A 64 6.12 -3.13 -7.72
C TYR A 64 5.42 -1.81 -7.35
N ASN A 65 6.04 -1.01 -6.50
CA ASN A 65 5.48 0.29 -6.10
C ASN A 65 5.50 1.32 -7.26
N LEU A 66 6.44 1.24 -8.19
CA LEU A 66 6.47 2.11 -9.37
C LEU A 66 5.25 1.93 -10.29
N VAL A 67 4.59 0.78 -10.26
CA VAL A 67 3.36 0.53 -11.05
C VAL A 67 2.22 1.47 -10.64
N VAL A 68 2.19 1.90 -9.38
CA VAL A 68 1.15 2.81 -8.86
C VAL A 68 1.47 4.29 -9.17
N MET A 69 2.72 4.62 -9.52
CA MET A 69 3.18 5.99 -9.78
C MET A 69 2.33 6.75 -10.82
N PRO A 70 1.85 6.14 -11.92
CA PRO A 70 0.98 6.84 -12.88
C PRO A 70 -0.33 7.34 -12.29
N ALA A 71 -0.83 6.73 -11.22
CA ALA A 71 -2.06 7.16 -10.55
C ALA A 71 -1.89 8.54 -9.85
N THR A 72 -0.65 8.96 -9.59
CA THR A 72 -0.37 10.24 -8.94
C THR A 72 -0.21 11.40 -9.93
N PHE A 73 -0.09 11.14 -11.24
CA PHE A 73 0.22 12.18 -12.23
C PHE A 73 -0.88 13.23 -12.38
N PHE A 74 -2.14 12.88 -12.13
CA PHE A 74 -3.23 13.86 -12.17
C PHE A 74 -3.15 14.90 -11.02
N THR A 75 -2.38 14.65 -9.97
CA THR A 75 -2.15 15.62 -8.89
C THR A 75 -1.06 16.62 -9.24
N ILE A 76 -0.13 16.24 -10.15
CA ILE A 76 0.99 17.07 -10.58
C ILE A 76 0.51 18.27 -11.42
N GLU A 77 -0.60 18.14 -12.14
CA GLU A 77 -1.16 19.23 -12.98
C GLU A 77 -1.46 20.51 -12.18
N ARG A 78 -1.61 20.41 -10.87
CA ARG A 78 -1.86 21.55 -9.98
C ARG A 78 -0.60 22.25 -9.51
N GLN A 79 0.57 21.66 -9.76
CA GLN A 79 1.84 22.19 -9.29
C GLN A 79 2.40 23.14 -10.37
N THR A 80 2.57 24.40 -10.01
CA THR A 80 3.03 25.44 -10.95
C THR A 80 4.51 25.73 -10.80
N ARG A 81 5.12 25.36 -9.67
CA ARG A 81 6.52 25.64 -9.37
C ARG A 81 7.32 24.36 -9.14
N ARG A 82 8.55 24.32 -9.64
CA ARG A 82 9.46 23.17 -9.41
C ARG A 82 9.66 22.85 -7.93
N VAL A 83 9.73 23.87 -7.08
CA VAL A 83 9.87 23.69 -5.62
C VAL A 83 8.67 22.96 -5.04
N GLU A 84 7.46 23.26 -5.49
CA GLU A 84 6.24 22.57 -5.04
C GLU A 84 6.29 21.07 -5.39
N SER A 85 6.75 20.74 -6.61
CA SER A 85 6.90 19.33 -7.04
C SER A 85 7.95 18.58 -6.23
N VAL A 86 9.10 19.20 -5.98
CA VAL A 86 10.18 18.58 -5.19
C VAL A 86 9.77 18.39 -3.75
N VAL A 87 9.18 19.40 -3.12
CA VAL A 87 8.72 19.33 -1.72
C VAL A 87 7.60 18.31 -1.58
N SER A 88 6.61 18.32 -2.49
CA SER A 88 5.53 17.32 -2.48
C SER A 88 6.06 15.90 -2.66
N GLY A 89 7.05 15.72 -3.55
CA GLY A 89 7.67 14.42 -3.78
C GLY A 89 8.41 13.90 -2.53
N ILE A 90 9.17 14.77 -1.85
CA ILE A 90 9.86 14.43 -0.61
C ILE A 90 8.85 14.07 0.50
N ILE A 91 7.85 14.93 0.72
CA ILE A 91 6.82 14.70 1.73
C ILE A 91 6.05 13.40 1.42
N GLY A 92 5.63 13.21 0.17
CA GLY A 92 4.93 12.00 -0.26
C GLY A 92 5.77 10.75 -0.05
N GLY A 93 7.07 10.79 -0.40
CA GLY A 93 7.99 9.69 -0.17
C GLY A 93 8.16 9.35 1.31
N VAL A 94 8.31 10.35 2.17
CA VAL A 94 8.37 10.15 3.63
C VAL A 94 7.07 9.56 4.16
N LEU A 95 5.93 10.12 3.77
CA LEU A 95 4.62 9.60 4.19
C LEU A 95 4.40 8.16 3.71
N ALA A 96 4.77 7.81 2.49
CA ALA A 96 4.63 6.46 1.95
C ALA A 96 5.50 5.42 2.69
N THR A 97 6.65 5.82 3.25
CA THR A 97 7.55 4.91 3.98
C THR A 97 7.10 4.63 5.41
N ILE A 98 6.33 5.53 6.05
CA ILE A 98 5.88 5.37 7.43
C ILE A 98 5.08 4.07 7.64
N PRO A 99 4.02 3.74 6.86
CA PRO A 99 3.26 2.50 7.05
C PRO A 99 4.11 1.25 6.85
N TRP A 100 5.09 1.33 5.93
CA TRP A 100 6.01 0.22 5.69
C TRP A 100 6.88 -0.08 6.94
N PHE A 101 7.50 0.95 7.53
CA PHE A 101 8.27 0.79 8.75
C PHE A 101 7.42 0.33 9.92
N LEU A 102 6.22 0.90 10.09
CA LEU A 102 5.29 0.50 11.14
C LEU A 102 4.90 -0.98 11.00
N THR A 103 4.59 -1.42 9.77
CA THR A 103 4.28 -2.82 9.48
C THR A 103 5.47 -3.71 9.77
N TYR A 104 6.67 -3.33 9.31
CA TYR A 104 7.88 -4.09 9.53
C TYR A 104 8.15 -4.31 11.04
N PHE A 105 8.15 -3.25 11.83
CA PHE A 105 8.37 -3.37 13.26
C PHE A 105 7.24 -4.11 13.99
N ALA A 106 6.00 -3.91 13.59
CA ALA A 106 4.87 -4.65 14.15
C ALA A 106 5.00 -6.16 13.90
N VAL A 107 5.34 -6.57 12.67
CA VAL A 107 5.57 -7.98 12.32
C VAL A 107 6.77 -8.55 13.09
N MET A 108 7.86 -7.77 13.25
CA MET A 108 9.04 -8.19 14.01
C MET A 108 8.74 -8.43 15.50
N CYS A 109 7.69 -7.82 16.05
CA CYS A 109 7.23 -8.14 17.42
C CYS A 109 6.76 -9.59 17.57
N PHE A 110 6.30 -10.21 16.49
CA PHE A 110 5.79 -11.57 16.47
C PHE A 110 6.76 -12.59 15.85
N TYR A 111 7.95 -12.14 15.45
CA TYR A 111 8.95 -13.04 14.89
C TYR A 111 9.43 -14.07 15.94
N PRO A 112 9.62 -15.36 15.62
CA PRO A 112 9.47 -16.01 14.30
C PRO A 112 8.13 -16.75 14.10
N ASN A 113 7.03 -16.24 14.65
CA ASN A 113 5.73 -16.90 14.61
C ASN A 113 5.23 -17.14 13.17
N PRO A 114 5.09 -18.40 12.72
CA PRO A 114 4.68 -18.72 11.36
C PRO A 114 3.23 -18.34 11.06
N ASP A 115 2.34 -18.31 12.07
CA ASP A 115 0.94 -17.93 11.89
C ASP A 115 0.77 -16.46 11.50
N VAL A 116 1.72 -15.61 11.90
CA VAL A 116 1.74 -14.20 11.53
C VAL A 116 2.54 -13.96 10.26
N LEU A 117 3.75 -14.52 10.18
CA LEU A 117 4.68 -14.29 9.06
C LEU A 117 4.22 -14.98 7.78
N GLY A 118 3.52 -16.11 7.89
CA GLY A 118 2.94 -16.86 6.76
C GLY A 118 1.51 -16.46 6.42
N ALA A 119 0.89 -15.56 7.18
CA ALA A 119 -0.49 -15.16 6.94
C ALA A 119 -0.64 -14.34 5.65
N SER A 120 -1.72 -14.57 4.91
CA SER A 120 -2.06 -13.76 3.73
C SER A 120 -2.27 -12.28 4.06
N VAL A 121 -2.74 -11.99 5.28
CA VAL A 121 -2.92 -10.64 5.82
C VAL A 121 -2.31 -10.59 7.23
N PRO A 122 -0.99 -10.33 7.36
CA PRO A 122 -0.30 -10.36 8.66
C PRO A 122 -0.93 -9.44 9.71
N TRP A 123 -1.45 -8.29 9.31
CA TRP A 123 -2.13 -7.36 10.22
C TRP A 123 -3.34 -7.99 10.91
N LEU A 124 -4.18 -8.74 10.19
CA LEU A 124 -5.32 -9.44 10.79
C LEU A 124 -4.85 -10.55 11.74
N ALA A 125 -3.81 -11.29 11.37
CA ALA A 125 -3.25 -12.33 12.22
C ALA A 125 -2.72 -11.75 13.54
N MET A 126 -1.98 -10.64 13.49
CA MET A 126 -1.51 -9.93 14.67
C MET A 126 -2.67 -9.44 15.56
N MET A 127 -3.74 -8.91 14.94
CA MET A 127 -4.89 -8.39 15.68
C MET A 127 -5.71 -9.48 16.35
N GLN A 128 -5.82 -10.67 15.77
CA GLN A 128 -6.56 -11.79 16.36
C GLN A 128 -6.04 -12.19 17.75
N GLY A 129 -4.75 -12.00 18.00
CA GLY A 129 -4.12 -12.28 19.30
C GLY A 129 -4.12 -11.11 20.28
N THR A 130 -4.40 -9.87 19.82
CA THR A 130 -4.16 -8.65 20.60
C THR A 130 -5.35 -7.70 20.68
N ALA A 131 -6.31 -7.80 19.76
CA ALA A 131 -7.44 -6.87 19.67
C ALA A 131 -8.79 -7.58 19.82
N GLY A 132 -9.78 -6.86 20.34
CA GLY A 132 -11.15 -7.35 20.40
C GLY A 132 -11.83 -7.38 19.03
N PRO A 133 -12.92 -8.19 18.86
CA PRO A 133 -13.57 -8.40 17.57
C PRO A 133 -14.10 -7.12 16.92
N VAL A 134 -14.50 -6.14 17.70
CA VAL A 134 -14.96 -4.83 17.19
C VAL A 134 -13.84 -4.07 16.52
N VAL A 135 -12.63 -4.07 17.11
CA VAL A 135 -11.46 -3.41 16.53
C VAL A 135 -11.04 -4.07 15.22
N ILE A 136 -11.08 -5.42 15.18
CA ILE A 136 -10.80 -6.20 13.98
C ILE A 136 -11.81 -5.86 12.86
N ALA A 137 -13.10 -5.77 13.21
CA ALA A 137 -14.13 -5.41 12.24
C ALA A 137 -13.95 -3.98 11.68
N ILE A 138 -13.67 -3.01 12.54
CA ILE A 138 -13.41 -1.62 12.12
C ILE A 138 -12.17 -1.57 11.20
N PHE A 139 -11.09 -2.25 11.57
CA PHE A 139 -9.89 -2.32 10.76
C PHE A 139 -10.17 -2.97 9.40
N GLY A 140 -10.94 -4.07 9.37
CA GLY A 140 -11.35 -4.74 8.14
C GLY A 140 -12.15 -3.82 7.20
N ILE A 141 -13.05 -3.01 7.75
CA ILE A 141 -13.81 -2.00 6.97
C ILE A 141 -12.87 -0.95 6.40
N VAL A 142 -11.96 -0.40 7.19
CA VAL A 142 -10.99 0.61 6.74
C VAL A 142 -10.06 0.04 5.65
N MET A 143 -9.58 -1.19 5.84
CA MET A 143 -8.76 -1.88 4.83
C MET A 143 -9.53 -2.13 3.54
N GLY A 144 -10.78 -2.61 3.63
CA GLY A 144 -11.65 -2.80 2.48
C GLY A 144 -11.89 -1.50 1.72
N TRP A 145 -12.12 -0.42 2.45
CA TRP A 145 -12.26 0.93 1.88
C TRP A 145 -11.01 1.34 1.09
N THR A 146 -9.83 1.26 1.69
CA THR A 146 -8.57 1.64 1.03
C THR A 146 -8.25 0.80 -0.19
N LEU A 147 -8.60 -0.49 -0.21
CA LEU A 147 -8.45 -1.34 -1.39
C LEU A 147 -9.35 -0.87 -2.55
N ILE A 148 -10.62 -0.56 -2.27
CA ILE A 148 -11.56 -0.03 -3.27
C ILE A 148 -11.05 1.31 -3.81
N GLU A 149 -10.61 2.19 -2.94
CA GLU A 149 -10.08 3.50 -3.24
C GLU A 149 -8.85 3.43 -4.16
N THR A 150 -7.85 2.63 -3.79
CA THR A 150 -6.64 2.40 -4.58
C THR A 150 -6.98 1.82 -5.96
N SER A 151 -7.85 0.83 -6.01
CA SER A 151 -8.30 0.21 -7.27
C SER A 151 -8.98 1.24 -8.17
N THR A 152 -9.83 2.09 -7.59
CA THR A 152 -10.53 3.17 -8.33
C THR A 152 -9.54 4.18 -8.90
N GLY A 153 -8.53 4.58 -8.11
CA GLY A 153 -7.47 5.50 -8.56
C GLY A 153 -6.64 4.93 -9.72
N ILE A 154 -6.24 3.65 -9.64
CA ILE A 154 -5.49 2.98 -10.71
C ILE A 154 -6.32 2.87 -11.99
N ILE A 155 -7.59 2.48 -11.90
CA ILE A 155 -8.50 2.39 -13.05
C ILE A 155 -8.68 3.77 -13.67
N HIS A 156 -8.91 4.80 -12.85
CA HIS A 156 -9.05 6.17 -13.34
C HIS A 156 -7.80 6.63 -14.10
N ALA A 157 -6.62 6.39 -13.55
CA ALA A 157 -5.36 6.72 -14.21
C ALA A 157 -5.19 5.99 -15.56
N ALA A 158 -5.61 4.73 -15.65
CA ALA A 158 -5.59 3.96 -16.89
C ALA A 158 -6.54 4.55 -17.94
N LEU A 159 -7.76 4.91 -17.54
CA LEU A 159 -8.75 5.54 -18.42
C LEU A 159 -8.27 6.90 -18.94
N GLU A 160 -7.70 7.73 -18.07
CA GLU A 160 -7.14 9.03 -18.46
C GLU A 160 -5.97 8.87 -19.44
N ARG A 161 -5.10 7.89 -19.27
CA ARG A 161 -4.01 7.61 -20.22
C ARG A 161 -4.54 7.25 -21.60
N VAL A 162 -5.57 6.41 -21.68
CA VAL A 162 -6.19 6.07 -22.97
C VAL A 162 -6.84 7.30 -23.60
N ASN A 163 -7.56 8.10 -22.82
CA ASN A 163 -8.16 9.34 -23.30
C ASN A 163 -7.12 10.36 -23.81
N ASN A 164 -6.00 10.51 -23.09
CA ASN A 164 -4.93 11.39 -23.51
C ASN A 164 -4.25 10.90 -24.80
N GLY A 165 -4.02 9.59 -24.93
CA GLY A 165 -3.52 9.01 -26.18
C GLY A 165 -4.49 9.19 -27.36
N LEU A 166 -5.81 9.09 -27.13
CA LEU A 166 -6.81 9.40 -28.15
C LEU A 166 -6.78 10.88 -28.55
N LYS A 167 -6.65 11.77 -27.58
CA LYS A 167 -6.53 13.23 -27.82
C LYS A 167 -5.29 13.57 -28.64
N GLU A 168 -4.15 12.98 -28.34
CA GLU A 168 -2.91 13.14 -29.12
C GLU A 168 -3.08 12.61 -30.55
N ALA A 169 -3.85 11.53 -30.73
CA ALA A 169 -4.18 10.98 -32.03
C ALA A 169 -5.32 11.73 -32.75
N HIS A 170 -5.76 12.88 -32.24
CA HIS A 170 -6.88 13.70 -32.76
C HIS A 170 -8.20 12.94 -32.86
N LYS A 171 -8.41 11.94 -31.97
CA LYS A 171 -9.64 11.16 -31.88
C LYS A 171 -10.51 11.67 -30.72
N PRO A 172 -11.84 11.47 -30.79
CA PRO A 172 -12.71 11.84 -29.68
C PRO A 172 -12.40 10.99 -28.43
N PRO A 173 -12.61 11.54 -27.23
CA PRO A 173 -12.43 10.80 -25.99
C PRO A 173 -13.40 9.61 -25.89
N MET A 174 -13.05 8.62 -25.07
CA MET A 174 -13.90 7.46 -24.86
C MET A 174 -15.28 7.87 -24.33
N THR A 175 -16.30 7.25 -24.88
CA THR A 175 -17.67 7.36 -24.35
C THR A 175 -17.79 6.64 -23.01
N GLY A 176 -18.76 7.00 -22.17
CA GLY A 176 -18.98 6.34 -20.89
C GLY A 176 -19.16 4.82 -20.99
N LYS A 177 -19.78 4.32 -22.10
CA LYS A 177 -19.87 2.87 -22.37
C LYS A 177 -18.50 2.22 -22.60
N GLN A 178 -17.63 2.86 -23.36
CA GLN A 178 -16.28 2.37 -23.63
C GLN A 178 -15.42 2.36 -22.35
N GLN A 179 -15.53 3.40 -21.52
CA GLN A 179 -14.87 3.46 -20.23
C GLN A 179 -15.34 2.33 -19.31
N ALA A 180 -16.65 2.09 -19.22
CA ALA A 180 -17.20 0.98 -18.43
C ALA A 180 -16.72 -0.39 -18.92
N ILE A 181 -16.70 -0.62 -20.24
CA ILE A 181 -16.20 -1.88 -20.82
C ILE A 181 -14.73 -2.07 -20.48
N LEU A 182 -13.89 -1.03 -20.65
CA LEU A 182 -12.46 -1.13 -20.31
C LEU A 182 -12.24 -1.40 -18.82
N THR A 183 -13.02 -0.74 -17.95
CA THR A 183 -12.99 -0.99 -16.52
C THR A 183 -13.30 -2.45 -16.19
N ILE A 184 -14.36 -3.01 -16.78
CA ILE A 184 -14.74 -4.42 -16.59
C ILE A 184 -13.63 -5.36 -17.07
N ILE A 185 -13.04 -5.08 -18.24
CA ILE A 185 -11.94 -5.89 -18.79
C ILE A 185 -10.75 -5.89 -17.84
N VAL A 186 -10.38 -4.74 -17.30
CA VAL A 186 -9.27 -4.63 -16.34
C VAL A 186 -9.57 -5.39 -15.05
N LEU A 187 -10.78 -5.24 -14.51
CA LEU A 187 -11.19 -5.94 -13.29
C LEU A 187 -11.22 -7.46 -13.49
N VAL A 188 -11.87 -7.94 -14.55
CA VAL A 188 -11.94 -9.39 -14.84
C VAL A 188 -10.54 -9.94 -15.14
N GLY A 189 -9.75 -9.22 -15.93
CA GLY A 189 -8.37 -9.60 -16.22
C GLY A 189 -7.50 -9.72 -14.97
N SER A 190 -7.62 -8.79 -14.04
CA SER A 190 -6.90 -8.86 -12.76
C SER A 190 -7.32 -10.05 -11.89
N MET A 191 -8.60 -10.42 -11.91
CA MET A 191 -9.12 -11.58 -11.18
C MET A 191 -8.67 -12.93 -11.78
N VAL A 192 -8.46 -12.98 -13.08
CA VAL A 192 -8.00 -14.20 -13.76
C VAL A 192 -6.50 -14.41 -13.62
N LEU A 193 -5.73 -13.33 -13.48
CA LEU A 193 -4.26 -13.36 -13.38
C LEU A 193 -3.75 -13.44 -11.94
N SER A 194 -4.60 -13.26 -10.92
CA SER A 194 -4.23 -13.38 -9.50
C SER A 194 -4.41 -14.81 -9.00
#